data_0f49d9f098466c001ac4dbef9a437270
#
_entry.id   0f49d9f098466c001ac4dbef9a437270
#
_cell.length_a   1.000
_cell.length_b   1.000
_cell.length_c   1.000
_cell.angle_alpha   90.00
_cell.angle_beta   90.00
_cell.angle_gamma   90.00
#
_symmetry.space_group_name_H-M   'P 1'
#
loop_
_entity.id
_entity.type
_entity.pdbx_description
1 polymer ?
#
loop_
_entity_poly.entity_id
_entity_poly.type
_entity_poly.pdbx_seq_one_letter_code
_entity_poly.pdbx_strand_id
1 'polypeptide(L)'
;MRIFITALSLTLVVRAQEVVPIDTAIATMLTEVSADRIEHTVRTLVGFGTRHVSSRTDSDSAGTGAARRWLRGEYDAIAAGCDGRLTVELQDATVPCRRRGLPPEIRVVNVIATLRGTTDADRIYIVGGHYDSRNSTAGDGERAAPGAVDDASGTAAALEACRVMSRHRFAATVVFVAYDGEEVGLIGSAVHAEALAAAGAKVDGMITCDIVGNTRGMDGKTYDGWLRCFSYAPSGNDSFGRSLARAASYAARRHVEGFGVDLIYRGDRYGRGGDHRSFFEQGYPAVRFSEPREDFSRQHQDITERDGVPYGDLPDFADFGYTANVTRVVVATLGELASAPPPPLVHGAALRRDRYDTEIVYTLPDGVERCEFV
;
A
#
# COMPACT_ATOMS: atom_id res chain seq x y z
N MET A 1 32.55 46.56 45.45
CA MET A 1 31.51 45.62 44.96
C MET A 1 31.90 45.18 43.58
N ARG A 2 32.57 44.01 43.42
CA ARG A 2 33.01 43.48 42.14
C ARG A 2 31.95 42.51 41.65
N ILE A 3 31.30 42.82 40.51
CA ILE A 3 30.32 41.95 39.84
C ILE A 3 31.12 41.00 38.94
N PHE A 4 31.07 39.70 39.26
CA PHE A 4 31.56 38.65 38.38
C PHE A 4 30.43 38.29 37.41
N ILE A 5 30.62 38.58 36.13
CA ILE A 5 29.75 38.08 35.05
C ILE A 5 30.34 36.75 34.60
N THR A 6 29.67 35.65 34.97
CA THR A 6 30.01 34.31 34.45
C THR A 6 29.33 34.16 33.10
N ALA A 7 30.11 34.19 32.03
CA ALA A 7 29.61 33.88 30.68
C ALA A 7 29.35 32.38 30.58
N LEU A 8 28.05 31.99 30.47
CA LEU A 8 27.65 30.62 30.19
C LEU A 8 27.80 30.35 28.69
N SER A 9 28.88 29.67 28.31
CA SER A 9 29.10 29.23 26.91
C SER A 9 28.14 28.05 26.62
N LEU A 10 27.06 28.31 25.88
CA LEU A 10 26.18 27.27 25.37
C LEU A 10 26.90 26.64 24.16
N THR A 11 27.52 25.49 24.35
CA THR A 11 28.07 24.71 23.24
C THR A 11 26.93 23.94 22.56
N LEU A 12 26.48 24.47 21.43
CA LEU A 12 25.51 23.76 20.58
C LEU A 12 26.26 22.59 19.91
N VAL A 13 26.09 21.38 20.43
CA VAL A 13 26.56 20.17 19.76
C VAL A 13 25.59 19.86 18.62
N VAL A 14 25.84 20.42 17.44
CA VAL A 14 25.21 19.96 16.22
C VAL A 14 25.81 18.59 15.91
N ARG A 15 25.13 17.51 16.29
CA ARG A 15 25.48 16.19 15.77
C ARG A 15 25.14 16.21 14.28
N ALA A 16 26.16 16.08 13.45
CA ALA A 16 25.97 15.77 12.03
C ALA A 16 25.17 14.49 11.98
N GLN A 17 24.00 14.53 11.32
CA GLN A 17 23.19 13.35 11.10
C GLN A 17 24.05 12.37 10.30
N GLU A 18 24.38 11.22 10.89
CA GLU A 18 25.18 10.20 10.22
C GLU A 18 24.40 9.77 8.98
N VAL A 19 24.95 9.98 7.79
CA VAL A 19 24.33 9.56 6.53
C VAL A 19 24.35 8.03 6.54
N VAL A 20 23.20 7.42 6.83
CA VAL A 20 23.06 5.96 6.71
C VAL A 20 23.21 5.60 5.24
N PRO A 21 24.14 4.71 4.86
CA PRO A 21 24.34 4.33 3.48
C PRO A 21 23.04 3.84 2.85
N ILE A 22 22.80 4.23 1.61
CA ILE A 22 21.68 3.69 0.81
C ILE A 22 21.94 2.20 0.64
N ASP A 23 20.94 1.37 0.95
CA ASP A 23 21.04 -0.07 0.68
C ASP A 23 21.09 -0.28 -0.83
N THR A 24 22.20 -0.83 -1.31
CA THR A 24 22.46 -1.05 -2.74
C THR A 24 21.41 -1.98 -3.36
N ALA A 25 20.89 -2.95 -2.61
CA ALA A 25 19.85 -3.86 -3.10
C ALA A 25 18.54 -3.10 -3.32
N ILE A 26 18.16 -2.20 -2.40
CA ILE A 26 16.97 -1.35 -2.56
C ILE A 26 17.17 -0.42 -3.76
N ALA A 27 18.31 0.26 -3.86
CA ALA A 27 18.59 1.13 -4.99
C ALA A 27 18.48 0.40 -6.33
N THR A 28 18.98 -0.84 -6.42
CA THR A 28 18.85 -1.69 -7.61
C THR A 28 17.39 -2.00 -7.91
N MET A 29 16.60 -2.43 -6.91
CA MET A 29 15.17 -2.70 -7.09
C MET A 29 14.42 -1.49 -7.64
N LEU A 30 14.70 -0.29 -7.14
CA LEU A 30 14.01 0.93 -7.59
C LEU A 30 14.26 1.25 -9.06
N THR A 31 15.44 0.92 -9.60
CA THR A 31 15.73 1.11 -11.04
C THR A 31 14.97 0.15 -11.93
N GLU A 32 14.52 -0.98 -11.40
CA GLU A 32 13.76 -1.99 -12.15
C GLU A 32 12.27 -1.67 -12.26
N VAL A 33 11.73 -0.75 -11.46
CA VAL A 33 10.32 -0.34 -11.52
C VAL A 33 10.03 0.35 -12.85
N SER A 34 9.10 -0.21 -13.63
CA SER A 34 8.79 0.21 -15.00
C SER A 34 7.40 0.83 -15.12
N ALA A 35 7.34 2.09 -15.54
CA ALA A 35 6.09 2.78 -15.87
C ALA A 35 5.36 2.10 -17.04
N ASP A 36 6.09 1.61 -18.04
CA ASP A 36 5.49 0.93 -19.21
C ASP A 36 4.78 -0.37 -18.83
N ARG A 37 5.31 -1.12 -17.85
CA ARG A 37 4.65 -2.33 -17.35
C ARG A 37 3.42 -2.00 -16.52
N ILE A 38 3.48 -0.95 -15.73
CA ILE A 38 2.32 -0.43 -15.00
C ILE A 38 1.23 0.00 -15.98
N GLU A 39 1.57 0.76 -17.02
CA GLU A 39 0.64 1.16 -18.09
C GLU A 39 0.02 -0.07 -18.76
N HIS A 40 0.83 -1.06 -19.13
CA HIS A 40 0.34 -2.29 -19.75
C HIS A 40 -0.67 -3.01 -18.82
N THR A 41 -0.39 -3.10 -17.53
CA THR A 41 -1.28 -3.73 -16.55
C THR A 41 -2.60 -2.96 -16.45
N VAL A 42 -2.55 -1.63 -16.30
CA VAL A 42 -3.75 -0.79 -16.19
C VAL A 42 -4.59 -0.91 -17.45
N ARG A 43 -3.98 -0.77 -18.65
CA ARG A 43 -4.71 -0.87 -19.94
C ARG A 43 -5.31 -2.26 -20.15
N THR A 44 -4.64 -3.32 -19.72
CA THR A 44 -5.17 -4.69 -19.80
C THR A 44 -6.39 -4.85 -18.89
N LEU A 45 -6.31 -4.39 -17.63
CA LEU A 45 -7.43 -4.46 -16.69
C LEU A 45 -8.64 -3.64 -17.18
N VAL A 46 -8.41 -2.45 -17.71
CA VAL A 46 -9.45 -1.62 -18.32
C VAL A 46 -10.07 -2.31 -19.54
N GLY A 47 -9.27 -3.02 -20.32
CA GLY A 47 -9.72 -3.77 -21.50
C GLY A 47 -10.78 -4.82 -21.23
N PHE A 48 -10.94 -5.27 -19.99
CA PHE A 48 -12.03 -6.19 -19.60
C PHE A 48 -13.41 -5.50 -19.48
N GLY A 49 -13.51 -4.20 -19.73
CA GLY A 49 -14.73 -3.40 -19.82
C GLY A 49 -15.33 -3.02 -18.47
N THR A 50 -15.65 -3.99 -17.66
CA THR A 50 -16.02 -3.84 -16.24
C THR A 50 -15.39 -4.97 -15.44
N ARG A 51 -14.94 -4.65 -14.23
CA ARG A 51 -14.44 -5.64 -13.29
C ARG A 51 -15.29 -5.69 -12.03
N HIS A 52 -16.52 -5.15 -12.11
CA HIS A 52 -17.46 -5.18 -11.00
C HIS A 52 -17.66 -6.62 -10.49
N VAL A 53 -17.73 -6.77 -9.18
CA VAL A 53 -17.85 -8.10 -8.52
C VAL A 53 -19.02 -8.95 -9.02
N SER A 54 -20.11 -8.31 -9.48
CA SER A 54 -21.28 -8.97 -10.07
C SER A 54 -21.19 -9.11 -11.59
N SER A 55 -20.08 -8.73 -12.23
CA SER A 55 -19.90 -8.90 -13.66
C SER A 55 -19.65 -10.37 -14.02
N ARG A 56 -19.64 -10.67 -15.30
CA ARG A 56 -19.49 -12.05 -15.79
C ARG A 56 -18.15 -12.65 -15.39
N THR A 57 -18.18 -13.95 -15.11
CA THR A 57 -17.01 -14.74 -14.66
C THR A 57 -16.57 -15.82 -15.65
N ASP A 58 -17.37 -16.06 -16.69
CA ASP A 58 -17.24 -17.14 -17.68
C ASP A 58 -16.52 -16.73 -18.97
N SER A 59 -16.21 -15.44 -19.15
CA SER A 59 -15.52 -14.90 -20.33
C SER A 59 -14.02 -14.79 -20.09
N ASP A 60 -13.21 -15.07 -21.10
CA ASP A 60 -11.76 -14.87 -21.05
C ASP A 60 -11.32 -13.44 -21.41
N SER A 61 -12.22 -12.63 -21.92
CA SER A 61 -11.92 -11.28 -22.40
C SER A 61 -12.73 -10.17 -21.73
N ALA A 62 -13.65 -10.48 -20.81
CA ALA A 62 -14.49 -9.48 -20.17
C ALA A 62 -14.90 -9.88 -18.74
N GLY A 63 -15.14 -8.88 -17.91
CA GLY A 63 -15.64 -9.04 -16.56
C GLY A 63 -14.56 -9.40 -15.53
N THR A 64 -14.98 -9.47 -14.25
CA THR A 64 -14.09 -9.77 -13.11
C THR A 64 -13.43 -11.13 -13.24
N GLY A 65 -14.09 -12.12 -13.89
CA GLY A 65 -13.51 -13.44 -14.12
C GLY A 65 -12.30 -13.43 -15.03
N ALA A 66 -12.32 -12.64 -16.11
CA ALA A 66 -11.19 -12.47 -17.01
C ALA A 66 -10.03 -11.76 -16.28
N ALA A 67 -10.33 -10.69 -15.55
CA ALA A 67 -9.33 -9.92 -14.82
C ALA A 67 -8.57 -10.79 -13.81
N ARG A 68 -9.25 -11.56 -12.95
CA ARG A 68 -8.58 -12.42 -11.97
C ARG A 68 -7.76 -13.55 -12.61
N ARG A 69 -8.22 -14.15 -13.72
CA ARG A 69 -7.42 -15.17 -14.43
C ARG A 69 -6.16 -14.58 -15.03
N TRP A 70 -6.27 -13.40 -15.60
CA TRP A 70 -5.12 -12.68 -16.15
C TRP A 70 -4.13 -12.33 -15.02
N LEU A 71 -4.59 -11.72 -13.92
CA LEU A 71 -3.75 -11.40 -12.75
C LEU A 71 -3.08 -12.65 -12.18
N ARG A 72 -3.82 -13.76 -12.05
CA ARG A 72 -3.27 -15.04 -11.62
C ARG A 72 -2.14 -15.49 -12.56
N GLY A 73 -2.34 -15.38 -13.87
CA GLY A 73 -1.34 -15.72 -14.87
C GLY A 73 -0.07 -14.87 -14.79
N GLU A 74 -0.23 -13.55 -14.54
CA GLU A 74 0.91 -12.64 -14.35
C GLU A 74 1.71 -12.99 -13.08
N TYR A 75 1.06 -13.23 -11.96
CA TYR A 75 1.73 -13.67 -10.74
C TYR A 75 2.38 -15.06 -10.90
N ASP A 76 1.73 -16.01 -11.57
CA ASP A 76 2.29 -17.34 -11.87
C ASP A 76 3.54 -17.22 -12.78
N ALA A 77 3.53 -16.33 -13.76
CA ALA A 77 4.68 -16.06 -14.62
C ALA A 77 5.88 -15.49 -13.83
N ILE A 78 5.62 -14.62 -12.86
CA ILE A 78 6.65 -14.14 -11.95
C ILE A 78 7.17 -15.30 -11.08
N ALA A 79 6.27 -16.09 -10.52
CA ALA A 79 6.60 -17.20 -9.62
C ALA A 79 7.47 -18.27 -10.30
N ALA A 80 7.26 -18.50 -11.59
CA ALA A 80 8.07 -19.46 -12.37
C ALA A 80 9.57 -19.13 -12.37
N GLY A 81 9.94 -17.86 -12.19
CA GLY A 81 11.34 -17.41 -12.07
C GLY A 81 11.91 -17.37 -10.65
N CYS A 82 11.17 -17.85 -9.63
CA CYS A 82 11.50 -17.64 -8.21
C CYS A 82 11.92 -18.89 -7.44
N ASP A 83 12.23 -20.00 -8.10
CA ASP A 83 12.68 -21.26 -7.47
C ASP A 83 11.77 -21.73 -6.31
N GLY A 84 10.46 -21.60 -6.48
CA GLY A 84 9.45 -22.00 -5.48
C GLY A 84 9.33 -21.06 -4.26
N ARG A 85 10.05 -19.93 -4.23
CA ARG A 85 9.96 -18.96 -3.13
C ARG A 85 8.71 -18.09 -3.18
N LEU A 86 8.16 -17.86 -4.37
CA LEU A 86 6.90 -17.16 -4.58
C LEU A 86 5.82 -18.20 -4.88
N THR A 87 4.77 -18.20 -4.08
CA THR A 87 3.57 -19.03 -4.28
C THR A 87 2.38 -18.17 -4.61
N VAL A 88 1.48 -18.65 -5.45
CA VAL A 88 0.28 -17.91 -5.86
C VAL A 88 -0.96 -18.74 -5.54
N GLU A 89 -1.94 -18.12 -4.90
CA GLU A 89 -3.21 -18.75 -4.56
C GLU A 89 -4.40 -17.86 -4.90
N LEU A 90 -5.56 -18.48 -5.02
CA LEU A 90 -6.84 -17.79 -5.10
C LEU A 90 -7.57 -18.01 -3.78
N GLN A 91 -7.85 -16.93 -3.06
CA GLN A 91 -8.70 -16.95 -1.89
C GLN A 91 -10.14 -16.68 -2.32
N ASP A 92 -10.95 -17.73 -2.36
CA ASP A 92 -12.33 -17.73 -2.85
C ASP A 92 -13.31 -17.80 -1.69
N ALA A 93 -14.20 -16.84 -1.58
CA ALA A 93 -15.20 -16.79 -0.53
C ALA A 93 -16.54 -16.29 -1.07
N THR A 94 -17.63 -16.84 -0.55
CA THR A 94 -18.98 -16.33 -0.75
C THR A 94 -19.50 -15.80 0.57
N VAL A 95 -19.90 -14.54 0.58
CA VAL A 95 -20.35 -13.84 1.79
C VAL A 95 -21.75 -13.26 1.62
N PRO A 96 -22.56 -13.19 2.69
CA PRO A 96 -23.86 -12.53 2.65
C PRO A 96 -23.70 -11.03 2.35
N CYS A 97 -24.54 -10.51 1.46
CA CYS A 97 -24.58 -9.10 1.11
C CYS A 97 -25.97 -8.52 1.36
N ARG A 98 -26.03 -7.40 2.09
CA ARG A 98 -27.28 -6.68 2.37
C ARG A 98 -27.38 -5.33 1.67
N ARG A 99 -26.47 -5.07 0.71
CA ARG A 99 -26.49 -3.81 -0.04
C ARG A 99 -27.54 -3.82 -1.12
N ARG A 100 -28.31 -2.73 -1.19
CA ARG A 100 -29.33 -2.55 -2.22
C ARG A 100 -28.71 -2.57 -3.62
N GLY A 101 -29.31 -3.31 -4.53
CA GLY A 101 -28.86 -3.43 -5.92
C GLY A 101 -27.82 -4.52 -6.16
N LEU A 102 -27.41 -5.24 -5.11
CA LEU A 102 -26.52 -6.39 -5.20
C LEU A 102 -27.25 -7.71 -4.88
N PRO A 103 -26.72 -8.85 -5.32
CA PRO A 103 -27.23 -10.17 -4.93
C PRO A 103 -27.16 -10.36 -3.40
N PRO A 104 -27.99 -11.25 -2.83
CA PRO A 104 -27.99 -11.53 -1.40
C PRO A 104 -26.69 -12.19 -0.90
N GLU A 105 -25.93 -12.78 -1.81
CA GLU A 105 -24.60 -13.32 -1.57
C GLU A 105 -23.65 -12.83 -2.68
N ILE A 106 -22.43 -12.52 -2.32
CA ILE A 106 -21.37 -12.10 -3.23
C ILE A 106 -20.20 -13.06 -3.11
N ARG A 107 -19.74 -13.55 -4.24
CA ARG A 107 -18.51 -14.30 -4.36
C ARG A 107 -17.37 -13.34 -4.68
N VAL A 108 -16.34 -13.31 -3.84
CA VAL A 108 -15.08 -12.58 -4.06
C VAL A 108 -13.94 -13.55 -4.20
N VAL A 109 -12.96 -13.21 -5.04
CA VAL A 109 -11.77 -14.05 -5.27
C VAL A 109 -10.54 -13.17 -5.28
N ASN A 110 -9.83 -13.10 -4.17
CA ASN A 110 -8.53 -12.43 -4.10
C ASN A 110 -7.46 -13.23 -4.82
N VAL A 111 -6.54 -12.56 -5.49
CA VAL A 111 -5.32 -13.15 -6.05
C VAL A 111 -4.16 -12.80 -5.14
N ILE A 112 -3.55 -13.79 -4.49
CA ILE A 112 -2.54 -13.60 -3.45
C ILE A 112 -1.23 -14.23 -3.89
N ALA A 113 -0.15 -13.46 -3.91
CA ALA A 113 1.20 -13.94 -4.18
C ALA A 113 2.06 -13.75 -2.92
N THR A 114 2.62 -14.84 -2.39
CA THR A 114 3.39 -14.86 -1.15
C THR A 114 4.86 -15.14 -1.43
N LEU A 115 5.73 -14.17 -1.23
CA LEU A 115 7.17 -14.30 -1.24
C LEU A 115 7.65 -14.63 0.18
N ARG A 116 7.96 -15.92 0.40
CA ARG A 116 8.34 -16.40 1.73
C ARG A 116 9.67 -15.80 2.20
N GLY A 117 9.67 -15.30 3.42
CA GLY A 117 10.87 -14.84 4.12
C GLY A 117 11.88 -15.96 4.42
N THR A 118 13.12 -15.58 4.70
CA THR A 118 14.22 -16.54 4.91
C THR A 118 14.49 -16.86 6.37
N THR A 119 14.65 -15.85 7.22
CA THR A 119 15.07 -15.98 8.63
C THR A 119 13.99 -15.62 9.63
N ASP A 120 12.98 -14.84 9.21
CA ASP A 120 11.85 -14.39 10.02
C ASP A 120 10.55 -14.48 9.22
N ALA A 121 10.31 -15.68 8.66
CA ALA A 121 9.22 -15.93 7.71
C ALA A 121 7.82 -15.77 8.33
N ASP A 122 7.70 -15.77 9.64
CA ASP A 122 6.43 -15.58 10.35
C ASP A 122 6.02 -14.11 10.43
N ARG A 123 6.95 -13.19 10.26
CA ARG A 123 6.68 -11.75 10.16
C ARG A 123 6.26 -11.43 8.73
N ILE A 124 5.11 -10.78 8.59
CA ILE A 124 4.45 -10.58 7.30
C ILE A 124 4.24 -9.10 7.03
N TYR A 125 4.62 -8.68 5.82
CA TYR A 125 4.26 -7.38 5.25
C TYR A 125 3.40 -7.59 4.02
N ILE A 126 2.36 -6.78 3.85
CA ILE A 126 1.38 -6.92 2.78
C ILE A 126 1.32 -5.63 1.98
N VAL A 127 1.23 -5.75 0.66
CA VAL A 127 0.84 -4.66 -0.24
C VAL A 127 -0.26 -5.14 -1.17
N GLY A 128 -1.26 -4.29 -1.40
CA GLY A 128 -2.35 -4.61 -2.31
C GLY A 128 -3.01 -3.38 -2.92
N GLY A 129 -3.82 -3.63 -3.91
CA GLY A 129 -4.82 -2.76 -4.49
C GLY A 129 -6.02 -3.60 -4.87
N HIS A 130 -7.15 -3.00 -5.21
CA HIS A 130 -8.32 -3.77 -5.62
C HIS A 130 -8.46 -3.81 -7.14
N TYR A 131 -8.77 -4.99 -7.67
CA TYR A 131 -8.93 -5.14 -9.12
C TYR A 131 -10.37 -5.00 -9.58
N ASP A 132 -11.35 -5.05 -8.68
CA ASP A 132 -12.72 -4.73 -9.03
C ASP A 132 -12.89 -3.24 -9.35
N SER A 133 -13.94 -2.90 -10.07
CA SER A 133 -14.24 -1.54 -10.48
C SER A 133 -15.74 -1.32 -10.56
N ARG A 134 -16.18 -0.05 -10.52
CA ARG A 134 -17.59 0.30 -10.64
C ARG A 134 -17.80 1.55 -11.49
N ASN A 135 -18.99 1.67 -12.04
CA ASN A 135 -19.52 2.89 -12.63
C ASN A 135 -20.34 3.71 -11.60
N SER A 136 -21.09 4.70 -12.04
CA SER A 136 -21.91 5.55 -11.17
C SER A 136 -23.03 4.78 -10.41
N THR A 137 -23.41 3.60 -10.88
CA THR A 137 -24.43 2.75 -10.28
C THR A 137 -23.79 1.60 -9.53
N ALA A 138 -23.79 1.66 -8.20
CA ALA A 138 -23.03 0.76 -7.33
C ALA A 138 -23.32 -0.76 -7.47
N GLY A 139 -24.44 -1.15 -8.08
CA GLY A 139 -24.81 -2.55 -8.29
C GLY A 139 -24.76 -3.00 -9.75
N ASP A 140 -24.24 -2.16 -10.65
CA ASP A 140 -24.22 -2.43 -12.08
C ASP A 140 -22.95 -3.13 -12.52
N GLY A 141 -23.05 -4.42 -12.78
CA GLY A 141 -21.96 -5.26 -13.30
C GLY A 141 -21.92 -5.38 -14.83
N GLU A 142 -22.74 -4.64 -15.57
CA GLU A 142 -22.86 -4.80 -17.01
C GLU A 142 -22.27 -3.61 -17.79
N ARG A 143 -22.59 -2.38 -17.38
CA ARG A 143 -22.06 -1.18 -18.06
C ARG A 143 -20.56 -1.02 -17.82
N ALA A 144 -19.91 -0.34 -18.74
CA ALA A 144 -18.48 -0.05 -18.67
C ALA A 144 -18.11 0.62 -17.32
N ALA A 145 -17.10 0.07 -16.70
CA ALA A 145 -16.48 0.56 -15.47
C ALA A 145 -14.96 0.39 -15.60
N PRO A 146 -14.27 1.28 -16.33
CA PRO A 146 -12.86 1.09 -16.67
C PRO A 146 -11.97 1.08 -15.43
N GLY A 147 -12.22 1.92 -14.42
CA GLY A 147 -11.47 1.92 -13.17
C GLY A 147 -9.96 1.92 -13.39
N ALA A 148 -9.45 2.88 -14.18
CA ALA A 148 -8.03 2.93 -14.51
C ALA A 148 -7.19 3.38 -13.31
N VAL A 149 -7.66 4.42 -12.63
CA VAL A 149 -7.02 4.97 -11.44
C VAL A 149 -7.62 4.35 -10.17
N ASP A 150 -8.91 4.10 -10.14
CA ASP A 150 -9.66 3.44 -9.07
C ASP A 150 -10.16 2.03 -9.50
N ASP A 151 -9.40 0.90 -9.28
CA ASP A 151 -8.03 0.89 -8.76
C ASP A 151 -7.14 -0.09 -9.54
N ALA A 152 -7.20 -0.02 -10.89
CA ALA A 152 -6.19 -0.72 -11.67
C ALA A 152 -4.77 -0.18 -11.40
N SER A 153 -4.66 1.11 -10.97
CA SER A 153 -3.38 1.74 -10.65
C SER A 153 -2.71 1.10 -9.42
N GLY A 154 -3.43 0.88 -8.33
CA GLY A 154 -2.89 0.23 -7.14
C GLY A 154 -2.65 -1.26 -7.34
N THR A 155 -3.55 -1.95 -8.07
CA THR A 155 -3.33 -3.34 -8.49
C THR A 155 -2.05 -3.47 -9.32
N ALA A 156 -1.80 -2.54 -10.26
CA ALA A 156 -0.57 -2.53 -11.06
C ALA A 156 0.67 -2.23 -10.22
N ALA A 157 0.57 -1.32 -9.24
CA ALA A 157 1.67 -1.04 -8.32
C ALA A 157 2.05 -2.29 -7.49
N ALA A 158 1.06 -3.04 -6.98
CA ALA A 158 1.30 -4.27 -6.23
C ALA A 158 1.91 -5.38 -7.10
N LEU A 159 1.43 -5.56 -8.33
CA LEU A 159 1.96 -6.53 -9.29
C LEU A 159 3.40 -6.19 -9.69
N GLU A 160 3.71 -4.93 -9.98
CA GLU A 160 5.06 -4.49 -10.35
C GLU A 160 6.02 -4.59 -9.16
N ALA A 161 5.57 -4.26 -7.94
CA ALA A 161 6.35 -4.49 -6.72
C ALA A 161 6.68 -6.00 -6.54
N CYS A 162 5.72 -6.89 -6.77
CA CYS A 162 5.95 -8.34 -6.76
C CYS A 162 7.04 -8.74 -7.75
N ARG A 163 6.95 -8.28 -9.00
CA ARG A 163 7.92 -8.61 -10.06
C ARG A 163 9.34 -8.20 -9.68
N VAL A 164 9.49 -7.01 -9.12
CA VAL A 164 10.80 -6.47 -8.73
C VAL A 164 11.33 -7.20 -7.50
N MET A 165 10.53 -7.25 -6.42
CA MET A 165 10.97 -7.78 -5.13
C MET A 165 11.19 -9.28 -5.13
N SER A 166 10.46 -10.06 -5.93
CA SER A 166 10.57 -11.53 -5.99
C SER A 166 11.94 -12.05 -6.42
N ARG A 167 12.75 -11.21 -7.06
CA ARG A 167 14.15 -11.54 -7.43
C ARG A 167 15.12 -11.45 -6.27
N HIS A 168 14.69 -10.85 -5.15
CA HIS A 168 15.50 -10.64 -3.96
C HIS A 168 15.08 -11.55 -2.81
N ARG A 169 15.86 -11.58 -1.75
CA ARG A 169 15.59 -12.36 -0.53
C ARG A 169 15.45 -11.40 0.64
N PHE A 170 14.41 -11.60 1.43
CA PHE A 170 14.10 -10.81 2.61
C PHE A 170 14.08 -11.70 3.85
N ALA A 171 14.30 -11.12 5.02
CA ALA A 171 14.15 -11.84 6.28
C ALA A 171 12.69 -12.20 6.52
N ALA A 172 11.78 -11.21 6.37
CA ALA A 172 10.35 -11.36 6.54
C ALA A 172 9.64 -11.78 5.23
N THR A 173 8.44 -12.32 5.37
CA THR A 173 7.53 -12.64 4.25
C THR A 173 6.90 -11.37 3.70
N VAL A 174 6.83 -11.27 2.36
CA VAL A 174 6.11 -10.20 1.67
C VAL A 174 4.96 -10.79 0.85
N VAL A 175 3.77 -10.24 1.01
CA VAL A 175 2.55 -10.68 0.35
C VAL A 175 2.03 -9.58 -0.57
N PHE A 176 1.75 -9.93 -1.82
CA PHE A 176 1.20 -9.04 -2.84
C PHE A 176 -0.20 -9.49 -3.19
N VAL A 177 -1.18 -8.58 -3.14
CA VAL A 177 -2.59 -8.96 -3.25
C VAL A 177 -3.31 -8.06 -4.25
N ALA A 178 -4.11 -8.69 -5.12
CA ALA A 178 -5.18 -8.02 -5.84
C ALA A 178 -6.51 -8.40 -5.18
N TYR A 179 -7.14 -7.45 -4.51
CA TYR A 179 -8.41 -7.64 -3.80
C TYR A 179 -9.61 -7.57 -4.72
N ASP A 180 -10.67 -8.34 -4.41
CA ASP A 180 -11.96 -8.31 -5.09
C ASP A 180 -13.03 -7.73 -4.16
N GLY A 181 -13.96 -6.96 -4.70
CA GLY A 181 -15.14 -6.50 -3.95
C GLY A 181 -14.85 -5.39 -2.94
N GLU A 182 -13.84 -4.55 -3.15
CA GLU A 182 -13.60 -3.32 -2.40
C GLU A 182 -14.79 -2.38 -2.55
N GLU A 183 -15.21 -2.12 -3.79
CA GLU A 183 -16.25 -1.18 -4.19
C GLU A 183 -17.64 -1.50 -3.63
N VAL A 184 -17.82 -2.73 -3.21
CA VAL A 184 -19.07 -3.19 -2.61
C VAL A 184 -18.95 -3.40 -1.09
N GLY A 185 -17.85 -2.96 -0.49
CA GLY A 185 -17.69 -2.87 0.97
C GLY A 185 -16.51 -3.59 1.56
N LEU A 186 -15.35 -3.52 0.91
CA LEU A 186 -14.10 -4.06 1.42
C LEU A 186 -14.15 -5.58 1.64
N ILE A 187 -14.96 -6.30 0.84
CA ILE A 187 -15.30 -7.70 1.16
C ILE A 187 -14.06 -8.59 1.06
N GLY A 188 -13.29 -8.46 -0.03
CA GLY A 188 -12.09 -9.30 -0.23
C GLY A 188 -11.03 -9.06 0.82
N SER A 189 -10.76 -7.82 1.17
CA SER A 189 -9.78 -7.49 2.21
C SER A 189 -10.26 -7.93 3.60
N ALA A 190 -11.57 -7.85 3.89
CA ALA A 190 -12.13 -8.35 5.15
C ALA A 190 -11.93 -9.87 5.27
N VAL A 191 -12.26 -10.64 4.23
CA VAL A 191 -12.04 -12.10 4.19
C VAL A 191 -10.57 -12.44 4.41
N HIS A 192 -9.65 -11.69 3.80
CA HIS A 192 -8.22 -11.94 3.97
C HIS A 192 -7.73 -11.59 5.38
N ALA A 193 -8.08 -10.41 5.89
CA ALA A 193 -7.67 -9.97 7.22
C ALA A 193 -8.23 -10.87 8.34
N GLU A 194 -9.50 -11.30 8.23
CA GLU A 194 -10.13 -12.23 9.16
C GLU A 194 -9.46 -13.61 9.14
N ALA A 195 -9.13 -14.13 7.94
CA ALA A 195 -8.42 -15.40 7.82
C ALA A 195 -7.04 -15.36 8.46
N LEU A 196 -6.28 -14.27 8.25
CA LEU A 196 -4.98 -14.07 8.88
C LEU A 196 -5.10 -13.95 10.41
N ALA A 197 -6.09 -13.22 10.90
CA ALA A 197 -6.35 -13.09 12.34
C ALA A 197 -6.73 -14.44 12.98
N ALA A 198 -7.60 -15.21 12.32
CA ALA A 198 -7.99 -16.55 12.78
C ALA A 198 -6.79 -17.53 12.81
N ALA A 199 -5.83 -17.36 11.90
CA ALA A 199 -4.59 -18.14 11.86
C ALA A 199 -3.52 -17.63 12.88
N GLY A 200 -3.76 -16.54 13.59
CA GLY A 200 -2.79 -15.92 14.48
C GLY A 200 -1.55 -15.36 13.76
N ALA A 201 -1.71 -14.94 12.50
CA ALA A 201 -0.62 -14.43 11.69
C ALA A 201 -0.04 -13.13 12.25
N LYS A 202 1.29 -12.95 12.11
CA LYS A 202 2.00 -11.74 12.55
C LYS A 202 2.13 -10.75 11.39
N VAL A 203 1.08 -9.98 11.14
CA VAL A 203 1.13 -8.92 10.12
C VAL A 203 1.67 -7.64 10.76
N ASP A 204 2.91 -7.29 10.42
CA ASP A 204 3.62 -6.11 10.93
C ASP A 204 3.42 -4.86 10.08
N GLY A 205 2.80 -5.00 8.90
CA GLY A 205 2.41 -3.87 8.07
C GLY A 205 1.59 -4.26 6.85
N MET A 206 0.54 -3.48 6.58
CA MET A 206 -0.25 -3.57 5.36
C MET A 206 -0.34 -2.21 4.69
N ILE A 207 -0.01 -2.14 3.41
CA ILE A 207 -0.11 -0.95 2.57
C ILE A 207 -1.16 -1.24 1.50
N THR A 208 -2.25 -0.48 1.45
CA THR A 208 -3.09 -0.46 0.26
C THR A 208 -2.71 0.73 -0.61
N CYS A 209 -2.51 0.47 -1.90
CA CYS A 209 -2.41 1.49 -2.94
C CYS A 209 -3.79 1.60 -3.55
N ASP A 210 -4.43 2.76 -3.44
CA ASP A 210 -5.81 2.93 -3.89
C ASP A 210 -5.99 4.38 -4.34
N ILE A 211 -6.29 4.55 -5.63
CA ILE A 211 -6.26 5.82 -6.37
C ILE A 211 -4.84 6.42 -6.34
N VAL A 212 -3.92 5.80 -7.09
CA VAL A 212 -2.51 6.20 -7.14
C VAL A 212 -2.02 6.46 -8.58
N GLY A 213 -2.93 6.89 -9.44
CA GLY A 213 -2.65 7.03 -10.88
C GLY A 213 -2.83 8.41 -11.46
N ASN A 214 -3.46 9.37 -10.78
CA ASN A 214 -3.72 10.69 -11.34
C ASN A 214 -2.90 11.78 -10.62
N THR A 215 -2.32 12.68 -11.40
CA THR A 215 -1.56 13.83 -10.90
C THR A 215 -2.28 15.15 -11.06
N ARG A 216 -3.42 15.19 -11.76
CA ARG A 216 -4.12 16.42 -12.08
C ARG A 216 -5.33 16.62 -11.19
N GLY A 217 -5.29 17.65 -10.35
CA GLY A 217 -6.43 18.01 -9.50
C GLY A 217 -7.56 18.73 -10.28
N MET A 218 -8.76 18.77 -9.71
CA MET A 218 -9.91 19.52 -10.25
C MET A 218 -9.65 21.03 -10.42
N ASP A 219 -8.64 21.58 -9.76
CA ASP A 219 -8.16 22.95 -9.93
C ASP A 219 -7.25 23.14 -11.15
N GLY A 220 -7.05 22.09 -11.94
CA GLY A 220 -6.25 22.07 -13.14
C GLY A 220 -4.73 22.05 -12.89
N LYS A 221 -4.29 22.01 -11.65
CA LYS A 221 -2.86 21.95 -11.30
C LYS A 221 -2.35 20.52 -11.27
N THR A 222 -1.04 20.38 -11.47
CA THR A 222 -0.33 19.10 -11.38
C THR A 222 0.26 18.94 -9.98
N TYR A 223 0.13 17.73 -9.44
CA TYR A 223 0.58 17.31 -8.12
C TYR A 223 1.28 15.95 -8.24
N ASP A 224 2.50 15.94 -8.71
CA ASP A 224 3.27 14.73 -9.09
C ASP A 224 4.45 14.41 -8.18
N GLY A 225 4.74 15.28 -7.20
CA GLY A 225 5.93 15.16 -6.34
C GLY A 225 5.72 14.40 -5.03
N TRP A 226 4.50 13.94 -4.72
CA TRP A 226 4.24 13.23 -3.46
C TRP A 226 2.95 12.40 -3.52
N LEU A 227 2.78 11.51 -2.55
CA LEU A 227 1.53 10.79 -2.28
C LEU A 227 1.01 11.14 -0.88
N ARG A 228 -0.29 10.91 -0.62
CA ARG A 228 -0.87 10.94 0.73
C ARG A 228 -0.81 9.55 1.35
N CYS A 229 -0.39 9.49 2.62
CA CYS A 229 -0.44 8.27 3.43
C CYS A 229 -1.40 8.46 4.60
N PHE A 230 -2.56 7.80 4.52
CA PHE A 230 -3.57 7.79 5.58
C PHE A 230 -3.26 6.71 6.61
N SER A 231 -3.40 7.02 7.90
CA SER A 231 -3.15 6.07 8.98
C SER A 231 -4.16 6.20 10.12
N TYR A 232 -4.72 5.08 10.57
CA TYR A 232 -5.54 5.01 11.77
C TYR A 232 -4.68 5.14 13.04
N ALA A 233 -5.27 5.65 14.11
CA ALA A 233 -4.59 5.85 15.38
C ALA A 233 -5.57 5.71 16.55
N PRO A 234 -5.95 4.48 16.93
CA PRO A 234 -6.87 4.26 18.05
C PRO A 234 -6.28 4.71 19.38
N SER A 235 -4.95 4.64 19.52
CA SER A 235 -4.21 4.99 20.73
C SER A 235 -3.39 6.28 20.59
N GLY A 236 -3.78 7.18 19.66
CA GLY A 236 -3.04 8.42 19.42
C GLY A 236 -1.83 8.24 18.51
N ASN A 237 -0.80 9.08 18.70
CA ASN A 237 0.35 9.12 17.78
C ASN A 237 1.25 7.89 17.82
N ASP A 238 1.17 7.08 18.88
CA ASP A 238 2.03 5.91 19.10
C ASP A 238 1.43 4.62 18.52
N SER A 239 0.42 4.74 17.65
CA SER A 239 -0.15 3.57 16.98
C SER A 239 0.82 2.98 15.95
N PHE A 240 0.81 1.66 15.81
CA PHE A 240 1.63 0.95 14.83
C PHE A 240 1.35 1.38 13.38
N GLY A 241 0.09 1.71 13.04
CA GLY A 241 -0.26 2.25 11.72
C GLY A 241 0.45 3.58 11.44
N ARG A 242 0.56 4.48 12.44
CA ARG A 242 1.32 5.74 12.28
C ARG A 242 2.83 5.50 12.23
N SER A 243 3.34 4.50 12.92
CA SER A 243 4.73 4.09 12.79
C SER A 243 5.04 3.57 11.38
N LEU A 244 4.16 2.75 10.81
CA LEU A 244 4.26 2.31 9.41
C LEU A 244 4.22 3.50 8.43
N ALA A 245 3.33 4.47 8.64
CA ALA A 245 3.28 5.68 7.81
C ALA A 245 4.58 6.51 7.89
N ARG A 246 5.16 6.66 9.09
CA ARG A 246 6.45 7.33 9.26
C ARG A 246 7.59 6.56 8.59
N ALA A 247 7.60 5.23 8.70
CA ALA A 247 8.58 4.39 8.01
C ALA A 247 8.51 4.58 6.49
N ALA A 248 7.30 4.61 5.92
CA ALA A 248 7.11 4.89 4.50
C ALA A 248 7.62 6.28 4.08
N SER A 249 7.34 7.31 4.88
CA SER A 249 7.84 8.67 4.63
C SER A 249 9.37 8.74 4.74
N TYR A 250 9.95 7.98 5.64
CA TYR A 250 11.40 7.91 5.82
C TYR A 250 12.07 7.18 4.65
N ALA A 251 11.56 6.02 4.25
CA ALA A 251 12.04 5.25 3.10
C ALA A 251 11.96 6.06 1.80
N ALA A 252 10.85 6.78 1.58
CA ALA A 252 10.71 7.67 0.42
C ALA A 252 11.82 8.72 0.38
N ARG A 253 12.05 9.44 1.48
CA ARG A 253 13.09 10.48 1.56
C ARG A 253 14.51 9.96 1.36
N ARG A 254 14.77 8.70 1.74
CA ARG A 254 16.09 8.08 1.58
C ARG A 254 16.37 7.58 0.18
N HIS A 255 15.33 7.05 -0.48
CA HIS A 255 15.52 6.22 -1.66
C HIS A 255 14.86 6.76 -2.93
N VAL A 256 13.85 7.62 -2.83
CA VAL A 256 13.10 8.11 -4.00
C VAL A 256 13.30 9.60 -4.16
N GLU A 257 14.29 9.96 -4.97
CA GLU A 257 14.64 11.36 -5.20
C GLU A 257 13.48 12.17 -5.78
N GLY A 258 13.22 13.34 -5.24
CA GLY A 258 12.19 14.26 -5.72
C GLY A 258 10.73 13.82 -5.45
N PHE A 259 10.51 12.73 -4.68
CA PHE A 259 9.17 12.23 -4.39
C PHE A 259 8.97 11.99 -2.88
N GLY A 260 7.87 12.49 -2.33
CA GLY A 260 7.60 12.47 -0.90
C GLY A 260 6.34 11.70 -0.50
N VAL A 261 6.19 11.55 0.83
CA VAL A 261 4.99 11.00 1.45
C VAL A 261 4.44 12.02 2.43
N ASP A 262 3.22 12.50 2.19
CA ASP A 262 2.48 13.40 3.07
C ASP A 262 1.67 12.58 4.09
N LEU A 263 1.99 12.75 5.37
CA LEU A 263 1.41 11.97 6.46
C LEU A 263 0.06 12.55 6.87
N ILE A 264 -1.02 11.85 6.52
CA ILE A 264 -2.37 12.23 6.87
C ILE A 264 -2.82 11.44 8.11
N TYR A 265 -2.78 12.07 9.27
CA TYR A 265 -3.08 11.46 10.57
C TYR A 265 -4.58 11.26 10.81
N ARG A 266 -5.23 10.60 9.87
CA ARG A 266 -6.63 10.14 9.93
C ARG A 266 -6.77 8.88 9.09
N GLY A 267 -7.79 8.10 9.38
CA GLY A 267 -7.97 6.79 8.74
C GLY A 267 -8.17 6.83 7.24
N ASP A 268 -8.94 7.81 6.74
CA ASP A 268 -9.19 8.05 5.32
C ASP A 268 -9.81 9.43 5.11
N ARG A 269 -10.21 9.72 3.88
CA ARG A 269 -11.07 10.86 3.50
C ARG A 269 -12.42 10.77 4.25
N TYR A 270 -13.10 11.91 4.37
CA TYR A 270 -14.39 11.95 5.07
C TYR A 270 -15.43 11.06 4.38
N GLY A 271 -16.03 10.12 5.13
CA GLY A 271 -17.05 9.20 4.63
C GLY A 271 -16.53 8.13 3.66
N ARG A 272 -15.21 7.95 3.57
CA ARG A 272 -14.55 6.96 2.73
C ARG A 272 -13.78 5.93 3.57
N GLY A 273 -13.32 4.87 2.91
CA GLY A 273 -12.47 3.81 3.44
C GLY A 273 -11.65 3.22 2.32
N GLY A 274 -10.98 2.12 2.60
CA GLY A 274 -10.22 1.30 1.66
C GLY A 274 -9.77 0.02 2.37
N ASP A 275 -9.13 -0.88 1.66
CA ASP A 275 -8.77 -2.23 2.12
C ASP A 275 -7.92 -2.26 3.41
N HIS A 276 -7.12 -1.22 3.67
CA HIS A 276 -6.35 -1.07 4.91
C HIS A 276 -7.23 -1.05 6.17
N ARG A 277 -8.50 -0.62 6.04
CA ARG A 277 -9.45 -0.59 7.16
C ARG A 277 -9.75 -1.99 7.67
N SER A 278 -9.93 -2.97 6.79
CA SER A 278 -10.18 -4.36 7.16
C SER A 278 -9.07 -4.93 8.03
N PHE A 279 -7.82 -4.59 7.74
CA PHE A 279 -6.65 -4.99 8.53
C PHE A 279 -6.57 -4.24 9.85
N PHE A 280 -6.82 -2.93 9.83
CA PHE A 280 -6.87 -2.14 11.04
C PHE A 280 -7.93 -2.65 12.03
N GLU A 281 -9.11 -3.06 11.56
CA GLU A 281 -10.18 -3.61 12.38
C GLU A 281 -9.81 -4.96 13.03
N GLN A 282 -8.84 -5.70 12.47
CA GLN A 282 -8.24 -6.89 13.08
C GLN A 282 -7.03 -6.56 13.99
N GLY A 283 -6.71 -5.29 14.20
CA GLY A 283 -5.60 -4.85 15.05
C GLY A 283 -4.24 -4.79 14.36
N TYR A 284 -4.18 -4.99 13.06
CA TYR A 284 -2.94 -4.92 12.29
C TYR A 284 -2.54 -3.48 11.93
N PRO A 285 -1.23 -3.17 11.88
CA PRO A 285 -0.74 -1.91 11.31
C PRO A 285 -1.14 -1.81 9.83
N ALA A 286 -1.89 -0.77 9.47
CA ALA A 286 -2.32 -0.62 8.09
C ALA A 286 -2.40 0.85 7.68
N VAL A 287 -2.01 1.13 6.42
CA VAL A 287 -2.02 2.47 5.82
C VAL A 287 -2.56 2.41 4.39
N ARG A 288 -3.09 3.55 3.94
CA ARG A 288 -3.49 3.75 2.55
C ARG A 288 -2.62 4.80 1.89
N PHE A 289 -2.06 4.44 0.74
CA PHE A 289 -1.45 5.37 -0.20
C PHE A 289 -2.49 5.84 -1.20
N SER A 290 -2.52 7.14 -1.47
CA SER A 290 -3.44 7.73 -2.43
C SER A 290 -2.81 8.96 -3.07
N GLU A 291 -3.26 9.34 -4.25
CA GLU A 291 -2.80 10.55 -4.94
C GLU A 291 -3.09 11.83 -4.16
N PRO A 292 -2.35 12.94 -4.40
CA PRO A 292 -2.48 14.17 -3.61
C PRO A 292 -3.82 14.87 -3.74
N ARG A 293 -4.41 14.87 -4.94
CA ARG A 293 -5.65 15.55 -5.27
C ARG A 293 -6.48 14.71 -6.25
N GLU A 294 -7.61 14.23 -5.79
CA GLU A 294 -8.51 13.43 -6.61
C GLU A 294 -9.32 14.32 -7.57
N ASP A 295 -9.56 13.79 -8.76
CA ASP A 295 -10.49 14.35 -9.72
C ASP A 295 -11.79 13.55 -9.71
N PHE A 296 -12.82 14.08 -9.06
CA PHE A 296 -14.13 13.42 -8.90
C PHE A 296 -14.93 13.31 -10.21
N SER A 297 -14.46 13.86 -11.33
CA SER A 297 -15.01 13.57 -12.65
C SER A 297 -14.57 12.20 -13.19
N ARG A 298 -13.63 11.52 -12.53
CA ARG A 298 -13.03 10.25 -12.95
C ARG A 298 -13.62 9.06 -12.20
N GLN A 299 -13.28 8.92 -10.93
CA GLN A 299 -13.66 7.75 -10.12
C GLN A 299 -15.19 7.61 -9.98
N HIS A 300 -15.68 6.39 -10.10
CA HIS A 300 -17.10 6.03 -9.97
C HIS A 300 -18.03 6.77 -10.95
N GLN A 301 -17.53 7.20 -12.10
CA GLN A 301 -18.31 7.88 -13.11
C GLN A 301 -18.58 6.99 -14.32
N ASP A 302 -19.73 7.22 -14.97
CA ASP A 302 -19.99 6.68 -16.29
C ASP A 302 -19.10 7.40 -17.31
N ILE A 303 -18.69 6.70 -18.36
CA ILE A 303 -17.98 7.33 -19.49
C ILE A 303 -18.97 8.23 -20.22
N THR A 304 -18.80 9.53 -20.09
CA THR A 304 -19.68 10.54 -20.72
C THR A 304 -18.98 11.89 -20.79
N GLU A 305 -19.62 12.85 -21.44
CA GLU A 305 -19.20 14.25 -21.45
C GLU A 305 -20.34 15.10 -20.87
N ARG A 306 -20.02 16.05 -19.99
CA ARG A 306 -20.95 17.01 -19.42
C ARG A 306 -20.34 18.39 -19.49
N ASP A 307 -20.99 19.32 -20.20
CA ASP A 307 -20.54 20.71 -20.37
C ASP A 307 -19.10 20.81 -20.88
N GLY A 308 -18.70 19.94 -21.83
CA GLY A 308 -17.35 19.88 -22.38
C GLY A 308 -16.29 19.24 -21.48
N VAL A 309 -16.69 18.70 -20.31
CA VAL A 309 -15.81 17.98 -19.41
C VAL A 309 -15.99 16.48 -19.61
N PRO A 310 -14.94 15.72 -19.95
CA PRO A 310 -15.01 14.28 -20.03
C PRO A 310 -15.07 13.65 -18.64
N TYR A 311 -15.98 12.69 -18.46
CA TYR A 311 -16.16 11.89 -17.26
C TYR A 311 -15.78 10.44 -17.52
N GLY A 312 -15.40 9.73 -16.46
CA GLY A 312 -15.03 8.33 -16.49
C GLY A 312 -13.56 8.12 -16.14
N ASP A 313 -13.26 6.98 -15.55
CA ASP A 313 -11.93 6.62 -15.07
C ASP A 313 -11.15 5.86 -16.17
N LEU A 314 -10.60 6.62 -17.13
CA LEU A 314 -9.92 6.11 -18.31
C LEU A 314 -8.39 6.19 -18.16
N PRO A 315 -7.63 5.29 -18.82
CA PRO A 315 -6.16 5.28 -18.77
C PRO A 315 -5.50 6.56 -19.29
N ASP A 316 -6.17 7.31 -20.15
CA ASP A 316 -5.65 8.54 -20.74
C ASP A 316 -5.57 9.71 -19.72
N PHE A 317 -6.18 9.53 -18.54
CA PHE A 317 -6.08 10.46 -17.44
C PHE A 317 -5.07 10.02 -16.38
N ALA A 318 -4.46 8.84 -16.54
CA ALA A 318 -3.46 8.33 -15.62
C ALA A 318 -2.04 8.82 -15.98
N ASP A 319 -1.23 9.02 -14.96
CA ASP A 319 0.20 9.29 -15.02
C ASP A 319 0.96 8.06 -14.52
N PHE A 320 1.42 7.25 -15.44
CA PHE A 320 2.11 5.99 -15.09
C PHE A 320 3.52 6.22 -14.52
N GLY A 321 4.14 7.37 -14.82
CA GLY A 321 5.38 7.80 -14.19
C GLY A 321 5.18 8.09 -12.71
N TYR A 322 4.07 8.73 -12.36
CA TYR A 322 3.66 8.96 -10.99
C TYR A 322 3.38 7.62 -10.26
N THR A 323 2.59 6.72 -10.86
CA THR A 323 2.33 5.39 -10.29
C THR A 323 3.63 4.61 -10.08
N ALA A 324 4.61 4.73 -11.00
CA ALA A 324 5.92 4.13 -10.83
C ALA A 324 6.67 4.72 -9.62
N ASN A 325 6.56 6.02 -9.34
CA ASN A 325 7.14 6.62 -8.14
C ASN A 325 6.46 6.15 -6.86
N VAL A 326 5.12 6.01 -6.86
CA VAL A 326 4.40 5.37 -5.75
C VAL A 326 4.89 3.94 -5.53
N THR A 327 5.05 3.16 -6.61
CA THR A 327 5.58 1.79 -6.56
C THR A 327 7.01 1.76 -5.98
N ARG A 328 7.86 2.72 -6.35
CA ARG A 328 9.21 2.86 -5.74
C ARG A 328 9.13 3.10 -4.23
N VAL A 329 8.19 3.94 -3.76
CA VAL A 329 7.98 4.13 -2.32
C VAL A 329 7.53 2.83 -1.65
N VAL A 330 6.64 2.06 -2.27
CA VAL A 330 6.23 0.73 -1.77
C VAL A 330 7.44 -0.20 -1.67
N VAL A 331 8.21 -0.33 -2.75
CA VAL A 331 9.39 -1.23 -2.80
C VAL A 331 10.45 -0.80 -1.79
N ALA A 332 10.73 0.51 -1.65
CA ALA A 332 11.67 1.02 -0.66
C ALA A 332 11.21 0.71 0.77
N THR A 333 9.94 0.99 1.08
CA THR A 333 9.36 0.76 2.40
C THR A 333 9.39 -0.72 2.79
N LEU A 334 8.87 -1.57 1.90
CA LEU A 334 8.83 -3.02 2.15
C LEU A 334 10.23 -3.63 2.13
N GLY A 335 11.13 -3.13 1.27
CA GLY A 335 12.52 -3.55 1.19
C GLY A 335 13.28 -3.29 2.50
N GLU A 336 13.14 -2.10 3.10
CA GLU A 336 13.71 -1.80 4.42
C GLU A 336 13.08 -2.66 5.52
N LEU A 337 11.75 -2.68 5.62
CA LEU A 337 11.05 -3.34 6.70
C LEU A 337 11.21 -4.87 6.65
N ALA A 338 11.12 -5.48 5.46
CA ALA A 338 11.26 -6.92 5.32
C ALA A 338 12.71 -7.42 5.45
N SER A 339 13.70 -6.57 5.19
CA SER A 339 15.12 -6.88 5.40
C SER A 339 15.60 -6.61 6.84
N ALA A 340 14.89 -5.74 7.57
CA ALA A 340 15.26 -5.38 8.92
C ALA A 340 15.25 -6.59 9.86
N PRO A 341 16.16 -6.65 10.83
CA PRO A 341 16.08 -7.63 11.93
C PRO A 341 14.78 -7.40 12.73
N PRO A 342 14.38 -8.36 13.58
CA PRO A 342 13.27 -8.14 14.50
C PRO A 342 13.49 -6.88 15.35
N PRO A 343 12.42 -6.17 15.77
CA PRO A 343 12.58 -4.99 16.62
C PRO A 343 13.24 -5.35 17.97
N PRO A 344 13.94 -4.38 18.59
CA PRO A 344 14.48 -4.58 19.93
C PRO A 344 13.37 -4.93 20.92
N LEU A 345 13.66 -5.86 21.84
CA LEU A 345 12.75 -6.16 22.92
C LEU A 345 12.83 -5.06 23.99
N VAL A 346 11.79 -4.25 24.10
CA VAL A 346 11.70 -3.21 25.12
C VAL A 346 11.17 -3.81 26.40
N HIS A 347 11.97 -3.77 27.48
CA HIS A 347 11.60 -4.27 28.80
C HIS A 347 10.88 -3.21 29.64
N GLY A 348 11.11 -1.93 29.36
CA GLY A 348 10.47 -0.84 30.05
C GLY A 348 10.94 0.53 29.54
N ALA A 349 10.12 1.53 29.77
CA ALA A 349 10.45 2.93 29.59
C ALA A 349 10.02 3.73 30.83
N ALA A 350 10.92 4.54 31.37
CA ALA A 350 10.65 5.38 32.51
C ALA A 350 11.04 6.83 32.25
N LEU A 351 10.07 7.74 32.46
CA LEU A 351 10.36 9.17 32.43
C LEU A 351 11.09 9.56 33.73
N ARG A 352 12.33 10.02 33.62
CA ARG A 352 13.08 10.60 34.73
C ARG A 352 12.69 12.07 34.88
N ARG A 353 11.78 12.33 35.81
CA ARG A 353 11.24 13.69 36.09
C ARG A 353 12.27 14.71 36.55
N ASP A 354 13.36 14.24 37.16
CA ASP A 354 14.46 15.07 37.69
C ASP A 354 15.37 15.61 36.57
N ARG A 355 15.36 15.00 35.39
CA ARG A 355 16.21 15.37 34.25
C ARG A 355 15.47 15.64 32.95
N TYR A 356 14.15 15.46 32.92
CA TYR A 356 13.34 15.49 31.70
C TYR A 356 13.80 14.48 30.64
N ASP A 357 14.41 13.36 31.07
CA ASP A 357 14.92 12.31 30.22
C ASP A 357 13.97 11.11 30.24
N THR A 358 13.95 10.35 29.14
CA THR A 358 13.30 9.04 29.06
C THR A 358 14.38 7.97 29.04
N GLU A 359 14.33 7.05 30.00
CA GLU A 359 15.18 5.87 30.03
C GLU A 359 14.41 4.70 29.42
N ILE A 360 14.98 4.08 28.40
CA ILE A 360 14.42 2.90 27.72
C ILE A 360 15.37 1.73 27.99
N VAL A 361 14.85 0.66 28.59
CA VAL A 361 15.58 -0.59 28.81
C VAL A 361 15.17 -1.58 27.75
N TYR A 362 16.11 -2.05 26.94
CA TYR A 362 15.86 -2.93 25.81
C TYR A 362 16.97 -3.96 25.63
N THR A 363 16.65 -5.04 24.91
CA THR A 363 17.62 -6.02 24.40
C THR A 363 17.61 -5.97 22.88
N LEU A 364 18.79 -5.87 22.28
CA LEU A 364 18.94 -5.96 20.83
C LEU A 364 18.78 -7.40 20.34
N PRO A 365 18.22 -7.62 19.16
CA PRO A 365 18.25 -8.92 18.52
C PRO A 365 19.69 -9.41 18.28
N ASP A 366 19.87 -10.72 18.17
CA ASP A 366 21.17 -11.33 17.86
C ASP A 366 21.77 -10.77 16.57
N GLY A 367 23.04 -10.40 16.63
CA GLY A 367 23.78 -9.83 15.50
C GLY A 367 23.50 -8.34 15.23
N VAL A 368 22.68 -7.67 16.06
CA VAL A 368 22.42 -6.22 15.98
C VAL A 368 23.26 -5.50 17.02
N GLU A 369 24.14 -4.61 16.59
CA GLU A 369 25.06 -3.88 17.49
C GLU A 369 24.44 -2.58 18.03
N ARG A 370 23.52 -1.97 17.28
CA ARG A 370 22.83 -0.72 17.68
C ARG A 370 21.43 -0.62 17.08
N CYS A 371 20.57 0.18 17.71
CA CYS A 371 19.27 0.59 17.18
C CYS A 371 19.11 2.11 17.31
N GLU A 372 18.21 2.67 16.53
CA GLU A 372 17.79 4.07 16.61
C GLU A 372 16.30 4.11 17.00
N PHE A 373 15.96 4.98 17.94
CA PHE A 373 14.57 5.26 18.31
C PHE A 373 14.16 6.55 17.59
N VAL A 374 13.19 6.44 16.66
CA VAL A 374 12.69 7.54 15.82
C VAL A 374 11.31 8.00 16.28
#